data_3e776f2805ccbd4a1a1806c04bebe283
#
_entry.id   3e776f2805ccbd4a1a1806c04bebe283
#
_cell.length_a   1.000
_cell.length_b   1.000
_cell.length_c   1.000
_cell.angle_alpha   90.00
_cell.angle_beta   90.00
_cell.angle_gamma   90.00
#
_symmetry.space_group_name_H-M   'P 1'
#
loop_
_entity.id
_entity.type
_entity.pdbx_description
1 polymer ?
#
loop_
_entity_poly.entity_id
_entity_poly.type
_entity_poly.pdbx_seq_one_letter_code
_entity_poly.pdbx_strand_id
1 'polypeptide(L)'
;MTGIVDVIGREILDSRGNPTVEVDVILECGAKGRAAVPSGASTGSHEAVELRDEDKTRYLGKGVLKAVNNVNTEIREALLGMDALNQVEIDRVMLELDGTANKGRLGANAILGVSLAVAKAAAEALGQPLYKYLGGVNAKELPLPMMNILNGGAHADSAVDLQEFMIQPVGAKSFREAMQMGAEVFHHLGKILKANGDSTNVGNEGGYAPSKIQGTEGALSLISEAVKAAGYELGKDITFALDAASSEFCEKVNGEYQYHFKREGGIVRNTDAMIKWYEELINKYPIVSIEDGLGEDDWDGWVKLTKAIGDRVQIVGDDLFVTNTERLKKGIELGAGNSILIKLNQIGSLTETLDAIEMAKRAGYTAVVSHRSGETEDATIADVAVATNAGQIKTGSTSRTDRMAKYNQLLRIEEELGSVAQYKGKYVFYNIKK
;
A
#
# COMPACT_ATOMS: atom_id res chain seq x y z
N MET A 1 26.12 -22.73 -3.71
CA MET A 1 26.66 -21.50 -4.32
C MET A 1 25.45 -20.66 -4.71
N THR A 2 25.53 -19.36 -4.52
CA THR A 2 24.40 -18.41 -4.64
C THR A 2 24.49 -17.52 -5.90
N GLY A 3 25.37 -17.90 -6.84
CA GLY A 3 25.47 -17.23 -8.14
C GLY A 3 24.19 -17.38 -8.96
N ILE A 4 23.75 -16.29 -9.61
CA ILE A 4 22.59 -16.27 -10.49
C ILE A 4 22.94 -16.99 -11.79
N VAL A 5 22.21 -18.04 -12.15
CA VAL A 5 22.40 -18.81 -13.39
C VAL A 5 21.34 -18.49 -14.43
N ASP A 6 20.16 -18.02 -14.02
CA ASP A 6 19.12 -17.60 -14.95
C ASP A 6 18.15 -16.58 -14.35
N VAL A 7 17.59 -15.72 -15.22
CA VAL A 7 16.55 -14.75 -14.91
C VAL A 7 15.49 -14.85 -16.02
N ILE A 8 14.26 -15.19 -15.66
CA ILE A 8 13.19 -15.49 -16.62
C ILE A 8 11.98 -14.62 -16.31
N GLY A 9 11.69 -13.66 -17.20
CA GLY A 9 10.48 -12.84 -17.14
C GLY A 9 9.35 -13.44 -17.97
N ARG A 10 8.11 -13.25 -17.51
CA ARG A 10 6.90 -13.58 -18.25
C ARG A 10 5.79 -12.59 -17.97
N GLU A 11 4.83 -12.55 -18.87
CA GLU A 11 3.57 -11.82 -18.69
C GLU A 11 2.56 -12.75 -18.03
N ILE A 12 1.93 -12.27 -16.93
CA ILE A 12 0.80 -12.89 -16.27
C ILE A 12 -0.36 -11.87 -16.17
N LEU A 13 -1.50 -12.24 -15.60
CA LEU A 13 -2.63 -11.33 -15.38
C LEU A 13 -2.77 -10.95 -13.91
N ASP A 14 -3.06 -9.68 -13.66
CA ASP A 14 -3.39 -9.15 -12.35
C ASP A 14 -4.86 -9.42 -11.96
N SER A 15 -5.26 -9.02 -10.76
CA SER A 15 -6.61 -9.19 -10.20
C SER A 15 -7.72 -8.45 -10.98
N ARG A 16 -7.35 -7.59 -11.92
CA ARG A 16 -8.25 -6.88 -12.83
C ARG A 16 -8.26 -7.47 -14.24
N GLY A 17 -7.48 -8.53 -14.49
CA GLY A 17 -7.29 -9.13 -15.81
C GLY A 17 -6.38 -8.33 -16.73
N ASN A 18 -5.59 -7.39 -16.21
CA ASN A 18 -4.58 -6.67 -16.97
C ASN A 18 -3.23 -7.40 -16.90
N PRO A 19 -2.41 -7.35 -17.97
CA PRO A 19 -1.07 -7.91 -17.95
C PRO A 19 -0.18 -7.25 -16.89
N THR A 20 0.67 -8.07 -16.27
CA THR A 20 1.76 -7.63 -15.40
C THR A 20 2.97 -8.56 -15.52
N VAL A 21 4.11 -8.14 -14.96
CA VAL A 21 5.38 -8.87 -15.04
C VAL A 21 5.51 -9.84 -13.86
N GLU A 22 5.89 -11.08 -14.16
CA GLU A 22 6.38 -12.05 -13.18
C GLU A 22 7.78 -12.51 -13.57
N VAL A 23 8.66 -12.65 -12.57
CA VAL A 23 10.06 -13.03 -12.76
C VAL A 23 10.42 -14.24 -11.90
N ASP A 24 11.15 -15.19 -12.49
CA ASP A 24 11.87 -16.25 -11.80
C ASP A 24 13.37 -15.96 -11.84
N VAL A 25 14.04 -16.08 -10.70
CA VAL A 25 15.52 -16.09 -10.59
C VAL A 25 15.96 -17.45 -10.08
N ILE A 26 16.95 -18.05 -10.77
CA ILE A 26 17.48 -19.39 -10.47
C ILE A 26 18.94 -19.25 -10.07
N LEU A 27 19.34 -19.91 -8.99
CA LEU A 27 20.69 -19.91 -8.47
C LEU A 27 21.43 -21.24 -8.75
N GLU A 28 22.76 -21.21 -8.73
CA GLU A 28 23.60 -22.40 -8.93
C GLU A 28 23.26 -23.59 -8.01
N CYS A 29 22.83 -23.31 -6.77
CA CYS A 29 22.41 -24.35 -5.84
C CYS A 29 21.04 -24.94 -6.15
N GLY A 30 20.35 -24.46 -7.19
CA GLY A 30 18.99 -24.85 -7.55
C GLY A 30 17.86 -24.09 -6.85
N ALA A 31 18.19 -23.20 -5.92
CA ALA A 31 17.19 -22.33 -5.27
C ALA A 31 16.55 -21.40 -6.32
N LYS A 32 15.25 -21.15 -6.15
CA LYS A 32 14.44 -20.37 -7.08
C LYS A 32 13.58 -19.35 -6.35
N GLY A 33 13.68 -18.08 -6.73
CA GLY A 33 12.76 -17.03 -6.29
C GLY A 33 11.80 -16.64 -7.40
N ARG A 34 10.52 -16.44 -7.06
CA ARG A 34 9.49 -15.95 -7.97
C ARG A 34 8.80 -14.72 -7.38
N ALA A 35 8.66 -13.67 -8.17
CA ALA A 35 7.95 -12.48 -7.78
C ALA A 35 7.08 -11.94 -8.92
N ALA A 36 5.87 -11.49 -8.57
CA ALA A 36 4.95 -10.82 -9.48
C ALA A 36 4.75 -9.37 -9.05
N VAL A 37 4.72 -8.46 -10.01
CA VAL A 37 4.66 -7.02 -9.76
C VAL A 37 3.22 -6.54 -9.76
N PRO A 38 2.78 -5.74 -8.75
CA PRO A 38 1.45 -5.13 -8.75
C PRO A 38 1.38 -3.91 -9.66
N SER A 39 0.16 -3.44 -9.94
CA SER A 39 -0.11 -2.28 -10.81
C SER A 39 -1.16 -1.35 -10.21
N GLY A 40 -0.95 -0.03 -10.25
CA GLY A 40 -1.90 0.97 -9.78
C GLY A 40 -3.11 1.17 -10.70
N ALA A 41 -4.21 1.71 -10.15
CA ALA A 41 -5.33 2.26 -10.93
C ALA A 41 -5.21 3.80 -10.98
N SER A 42 -5.10 4.45 -9.84
CA SER A 42 -4.59 5.81 -9.68
C SER A 42 -3.08 5.75 -9.51
N THR A 43 -2.36 6.69 -10.11
CA THR A 43 -0.89 6.76 -10.03
C THR A 43 -0.48 8.19 -9.78
N GLY A 44 0.35 8.42 -8.74
CA GLY A 44 0.97 9.70 -8.49
C GLY A 44 1.85 10.12 -9.69
N SER A 45 1.87 11.40 -10.02
CA SER A 45 2.60 11.92 -11.19
C SER A 45 4.12 11.72 -11.11
N HIS A 46 4.63 11.42 -9.90
CA HIS A 46 6.05 11.24 -9.60
C HIS A 46 6.47 9.78 -9.40
N GLU A 47 5.58 8.81 -9.66
CA GLU A 47 5.93 7.38 -9.58
C GLU A 47 6.95 6.98 -10.65
N ALA A 48 7.76 5.95 -10.36
CA ALA A 48 8.59 5.30 -11.35
C ALA A 48 7.72 4.66 -12.46
N VAL A 49 8.27 4.59 -13.68
CA VAL A 49 7.51 4.22 -14.87
C VAL A 49 7.18 2.73 -14.90
N GLU A 50 5.90 2.40 -14.88
CA GLU A 50 5.43 1.07 -15.28
C GLU A 50 5.45 0.99 -16.82
N LEU A 51 6.41 0.23 -17.37
CA LEU A 51 6.59 0.14 -18.81
C LEU A 51 5.49 -0.73 -19.44
N ARG A 52 4.69 -0.11 -20.32
CA ARG A 52 3.61 -0.73 -21.10
C ARG A 52 3.95 -0.75 -22.59
N ASP A 53 3.37 -1.72 -23.31
CA ASP A 53 3.63 -1.90 -24.74
C ASP A 53 2.98 -0.81 -25.61
N GLU A 54 1.84 -0.24 -25.13
CA GLU A 54 1.01 0.77 -25.83
C GLU A 54 0.41 0.27 -27.16
N ASP A 55 0.55 -1.01 -27.46
CA ASP A 55 -0.06 -1.65 -28.63
C ASP A 55 -1.56 -1.87 -28.39
N LYS A 56 -2.38 -1.04 -28.99
CA LYS A 56 -3.85 -1.09 -28.86
C LYS A 56 -4.50 -2.37 -29.35
N THR A 57 -3.80 -3.14 -30.19
CA THR A 57 -4.29 -4.43 -30.70
C THR A 57 -4.17 -5.57 -29.70
N ARG A 58 -3.41 -5.34 -28.62
CA ARG A 58 -3.14 -6.32 -27.57
C ARG A 58 -3.42 -5.73 -26.20
N TYR A 59 -4.32 -6.35 -25.43
CA TYR A 59 -4.75 -5.89 -24.09
C TYR A 59 -5.07 -4.38 -24.01
N LEU A 60 -5.62 -3.81 -25.09
CA LEU A 60 -5.98 -2.39 -25.17
C LEU A 60 -4.80 -1.44 -24.90
N GLY A 61 -3.58 -1.86 -25.21
CA GLY A 61 -2.34 -1.11 -24.98
C GLY A 61 -1.65 -1.41 -23.65
N LYS A 62 -2.21 -2.27 -22.80
CA LYS A 62 -1.70 -2.56 -21.45
C LYS A 62 -0.72 -3.74 -21.38
N GLY A 63 -0.32 -4.33 -22.52
CA GLY A 63 0.69 -5.40 -22.56
C GLY A 63 2.00 -4.98 -21.90
N VAL A 64 2.80 -5.97 -21.46
CA VAL A 64 4.09 -5.75 -20.76
C VAL A 64 5.25 -6.52 -21.41
N LEU A 65 5.12 -6.90 -22.67
CA LEU A 65 6.18 -7.68 -23.36
C LEU A 65 7.47 -6.91 -23.52
N LYS A 66 7.47 -5.57 -23.61
CA LYS A 66 8.70 -4.74 -23.61
C LYS A 66 9.45 -4.93 -22.29
N ALA A 67 8.75 -4.81 -21.15
CA ALA A 67 9.35 -5.04 -19.83
C ALA A 67 9.86 -6.48 -19.68
N VAL A 68 9.06 -7.47 -20.10
CA VAL A 68 9.46 -8.89 -20.11
C VAL A 68 10.70 -9.12 -20.96
N ASN A 69 10.77 -8.50 -22.14
CA ASN A 69 11.96 -8.59 -22.98
C ASN A 69 13.20 -7.99 -22.29
N ASN A 70 13.08 -6.85 -21.64
CA ASN A 70 14.17 -6.22 -20.89
C ASN A 70 14.68 -7.14 -19.76
N VAL A 71 13.79 -7.86 -19.08
CA VAL A 71 14.16 -8.88 -18.09
C VAL A 71 14.95 -10.01 -18.74
N ASN A 72 14.45 -10.56 -19.87
CA ASN A 72 14.99 -11.75 -20.51
C ASN A 72 16.29 -11.50 -21.32
N THR A 73 16.64 -10.23 -21.54
CA THR A 73 17.84 -9.83 -22.31
C THR A 73 18.80 -9.02 -21.44
N GLU A 74 18.71 -7.70 -21.46
CA GLU A 74 19.69 -6.79 -20.85
C GLU A 74 19.87 -7.03 -19.34
N ILE A 75 18.77 -7.15 -18.58
CA ILE A 75 18.86 -7.36 -17.13
C ILE A 75 19.46 -8.73 -16.83
N ARG A 76 18.98 -9.77 -17.53
CA ARG A 76 19.51 -11.12 -17.38
C ARG A 76 21.02 -11.15 -17.64
N GLU A 77 21.49 -10.60 -18.77
CA GLU A 77 22.91 -10.57 -19.15
C GLU A 77 23.76 -9.84 -18.09
N ALA A 78 23.28 -8.73 -17.54
CA ALA A 78 23.99 -7.95 -16.53
C ALA A 78 24.13 -8.68 -15.19
N LEU A 79 23.18 -9.57 -14.84
CA LEU A 79 23.13 -10.22 -13.53
C LEU A 79 23.70 -11.65 -13.49
N LEU A 80 23.90 -12.30 -14.65
CA LEU A 80 24.46 -13.66 -14.69
C LEU A 80 25.82 -13.74 -13.97
N GLY A 81 25.94 -14.70 -13.04
CA GLY A 81 27.13 -14.91 -12.23
C GLY A 81 27.26 -14.03 -10.99
N MET A 82 26.39 -13.01 -10.80
CA MET A 82 26.38 -12.23 -9.58
C MET A 82 25.87 -13.07 -8.41
N ASP A 83 26.37 -12.78 -7.22
CA ASP A 83 25.90 -13.42 -5.99
C ASP A 83 24.58 -12.83 -5.55
N ALA A 84 23.51 -13.63 -5.48
CA ALA A 84 22.18 -13.22 -5.08
C ALA A 84 22.10 -12.66 -3.64
N LEU A 85 23.09 -12.91 -2.79
CA LEU A 85 23.17 -12.34 -1.45
C LEU A 85 23.54 -10.85 -1.46
N ASN A 86 24.05 -10.33 -2.56
CA ASN A 86 24.45 -8.93 -2.71
C ASN A 86 23.30 -8.07 -3.26
N GLN A 87 22.13 -8.08 -2.60
CA GLN A 87 20.90 -7.40 -3.06
C GLN A 87 21.13 -5.93 -3.46
N VAL A 88 21.83 -5.16 -2.62
CA VAL A 88 22.09 -3.73 -2.87
C VAL A 88 22.89 -3.52 -4.15
N GLU A 89 23.88 -4.36 -4.39
CA GLU A 89 24.71 -4.31 -5.61
C GLU A 89 23.90 -4.69 -6.85
N ILE A 90 23.06 -5.71 -6.75
CA ILE A 90 22.18 -6.16 -7.84
C ILE A 90 21.20 -5.04 -8.23
N ASP A 91 20.54 -4.44 -7.25
CA ASP A 91 19.62 -3.32 -7.50
C ASP A 91 20.38 -2.12 -8.11
N ARG A 92 21.58 -1.80 -7.60
CA ARG A 92 22.43 -0.76 -8.16
C ARG A 92 22.78 -1.01 -9.64
N VAL A 93 23.19 -2.22 -9.98
CA VAL A 93 23.51 -2.61 -11.38
C VAL A 93 22.29 -2.39 -12.29
N MET A 94 21.09 -2.79 -11.86
CA MET A 94 19.86 -2.58 -12.65
C MET A 94 19.53 -1.10 -12.81
N LEU A 95 19.70 -0.29 -11.77
CA LEU A 95 19.45 1.16 -11.80
C LEU A 95 20.44 1.88 -12.72
N GLU A 96 21.72 1.53 -12.67
CA GLU A 96 22.76 2.06 -13.57
C GLU A 96 22.52 1.62 -15.03
N LEU A 97 22.06 0.38 -15.22
CA LEU A 97 21.71 -0.13 -16.56
C LEU A 97 20.51 0.64 -17.13
N ASP A 98 19.50 0.96 -16.34
CA ASP A 98 18.38 1.82 -16.77
C ASP A 98 18.85 3.23 -17.11
N GLY A 99 19.63 3.86 -16.23
CA GLY A 99 20.26 5.16 -16.42
C GLY A 99 19.30 6.35 -16.43
N THR A 100 18.01 6.15 -16.12
CA THR A 100 17.00 7.23 -16.03
C THR A 100 16.52 7.43 -14.59
N ALA A 101 16.14 8.64 -14.22
CA ALA A 101 15.72 8.97 -12.86
C ALA A 101 14.43 8.22 -12.42
N ASN A 102 13.55 7.91 -13.37
CA ASN A 102 12.25 7.29 -13.12
C ASN A 102 12.12 5.87 -13.67
N LYS A 103 13.23 5.21 -13.99
CA LYS A 103 13.27 3.84 -14.55
C LYS A 103 12.48 3.69 -15.86
N GLY A 104 12.46 4.76 -16.66
CA GLY A 104 11.65 4.84 -17.88
C GLY A 104 12.18 3.99 -19.04
N ARG A 105 13.45 3.58 -19.03
CA ARG A 105 14.05 2.80 -20.12
C ARG A 105 13.75 1.31 -20.01
N LEU A 106 14.03 0.70 -18.88
CA LEU A 106 13.81 -0.72 -18.63
C LEU A 106 12.40 -1.01 -18.07
N GLY A 107 11.86 -0.07 -17.33
CA GLY A 107 10.61 -0.17 -16.61
C GLY A 107 10.79 -0.56 -15.14
N ALA A 108 10.15 0.19 -14.24
CA ALA A 108 10.15 -0.13 -12.81
C ALA A 108 9.56 -1.52 -12.54
N ASN A 109 8.58 -1.96 -13.33
CA ASN A 109 7.99 -3.29 -13.25
C ASN A 109 9.01 -4.41 -13.60
N ALA A 110 9.87 -4.21 -14.60
CA ALA A 110 10.94 -5.15 -14.92
C ALA A 110 11.97 -5.22 -13.78
N ILE A 111 12.46 -4.07 -13.31
CA ILE A 111 13.48 -3.97 -12.25
C ILE A 111 12.96 -4.55 -10.94
N LEU A 112 11.74 -4.17 -10.51
CA LEU A 112 11.18 -4.67 -9.26
C LEU A 112 10.94 -6.18 -9.28
N GLY A 113 10.44 -6.71 -10.40
CA GLY A 113 10.21 -8.15 -10.54
C GLY A 113 11.50 -8.94 -10.30
N VAL A 114 12.61 -8.49 -10.88
CA VAL A 114 13.93 -9.13 -10.68
C VAL A 114 14.44 -8.91 -9.26
N SER A 115 14.39 -7.69 -8.74
CA SER A 115 14.84 -7.35 -7.38
C SER A 115 14.19 -8.22 -6.31
N LEU A 116 12.87 -8.41 -6.36
CA LEU A 116 12.13 -9.24 -5.42
C LEU A 116 12.39 -10.75 -5.63
N ALA A 117 12.50 -11.19 -6.89
CA ALA A 117 12.80 -12.59 -7.20
C ALA A 117 14.21 -12.99 -6.72
N VAL A 118 15.19 -12.09 -6.83
CA VAL A 118 16.56 -12.30 -6.28
C VAL A 118 16.50 -12.47 -4.76
N ALA A 119 15.80 -11.58 -4.03
CA ALA A 119 15.68 -11.67 -2.58
C ALA A 119 15.04 -13.00 -2.14
N LYS A 120 14.01 -13.46 -2.86
CA LYS A 120 13.34 -14.75 -2.59
C LYS A 120 14.25 -15.93 -2.88
N ALA A 121 15.02 -15.89 -3.98
CA ALA A 121 15.99 -16.94 -4.31
C ALA A 121 17.11 -17.02 -3.26
N ALA A 122 17.60 -15.88 -2.81
CA ALA A 122 18.61 -15.79 -1.74
C ALA A 122 18.10 -16.36 -0.42
N ALA A 123 16.87 -16.01 -0.01
CA ALA A 123 16.22 -16.54 1.18
C ALA A 123 16.06 -18.08 1.11
N GLU A 124 15.59 -18.59 -0.03
CA GLU A 124 15.46 -20.03 -0.31
C GLU A 124 16.82 -20.74 -0.21
N ALA A 125 17.88 -20.17 -0.81
CA ALA A 125 19.23 -20.73 -0.78
C ALA A 125 19.79 -20.83 0.65
N LEU A 126 19.39 -19.92 1.54
CA LEU A 126 19.78 -19.93 2.96
C LEU A 126 18.84 -20.75 3.84
N GLY A 127 17.76 -21.31 3.30
CA GLY A 127 16.74 -22.03 4.06
C GLY A 127 16.02 -21.14 5.07
N GLN A 128 15.86 -19.84 4.76
CA GLN A 128 15.21 -18.86 5.62
C GLN A 128 13.90 -18.36 4.99
N PRO A 129 12.85 -18.11 5.78
CA PRO A 129 11.71 -17.38 5.28
C PRO A 129 12.09 -15.94 4.93
N LEU A 130 11.41 -15.36 3.93
CA LEU A 130 11.79 -14.06 3.36
C LEU A 130 11.84 -12.95 4.41
N TYR A 131 10.86 -12.88 5.31
CA TYR A 131 10.84 -11.84 6.36
C TYR A 131 12.05 -11.89 7.28
N LYS A 132 12.57 -13.10 7.59
CA LYS A 132 13.79 -13.28 8.41
C LYS A 132 15.04 -12.94 7.63
N TYR A 133 15.13 -13.34 6.36
CA TYR A 133 16.25 -13.01 5.49
C TYR A 133 16.41 -11.48 5.36
N LEU A 134 15.32 -10.76 5.11
CA LEU A 134 15.34 -9.31 4.94
C LEU A 134 15.51 -8.55 6.27
N GLY A 135 14.84 -8.98 7.33
CA GLY A 135 14.77 -8.24 8.59
C GLY A 135 15.73 -8.72 9.68
N GLY A 136 16.43 -9.83 9.43
CA GLY A 136 17.35 -10.44 10.40
C GLY A 136 16.63 -10.96 11.64
N VAL A 137 17.40 -11.15 12.70
CA VAL A 137 16.91 -11.79 13.95
C VAL A 137 15.86 -10.99 14.72
N ASN A 138 15.68 -9.71 14.39
CA ASN A 138 14.72 -8.84 15.09
C ASN A 138 13.36 -8.71 14.37
N ALA A 139 13.15 -9.37 13.25
CA ALA A 139 11.88 -9.39 12.53
C ALA A 139 10.85 -10.23 13.29
N LYS A 140 9.90 -9.58 13.97
CA LYS A 140 8.93 -10.23 14.88
C LYS A 140 7.61 -9.47 15.07
N GLU A 141 7.49 -8.27 14.50
CA GLU A 141 6.30 -7.45 14.68
C GLU A 141 5.30 -7.69 13.56
N LEU A 142 4.14 -8.25 13.90
CA LEU A 142 3.00 -8.36 13.00
C LEU A 142 2.36 -6.99 12.84
N PRO A 143 2.11 -6.55 11.60
CA PRO A 143 1.56 -5.21 11.36
C PRO A 143 0.08 -5.12 11.76
N LEU A 144 -0.34 -3.95 12.24
CA LEU A 144 -1.74 -3.57 12.35
C LEU A 144 -2.34 -3.47 10.95
N PRO A 145 -3.39 -4.25 10.61
CA PRO A 145 -4.02 -4.15 9.31
C PRO A 145 -4.96 -2.95 9.23
N MET A 146 -4.86 -2.19 8.13
CA MET A 146 -5.80 -1.16 7.71
C MET A 146 -6.68 -1.76 6.61
N MET A 147 -7.88 -2.21 6.98
CA MET A 147 -8.76 -3.00 6.10
C MET A 147 -9.77 -2.11 5.40
N ASN A 148 -9.64 -1.94 4.08
CA ASN A 148 -10.58 -1.16 3.27
C ASN A 148 -11.90 -1.92 3.10
N ILE A 149 -12.89 -1.68 3.98
CA ILE A 149 -14.17 -2.40 3.96
C ILE A 149 -15.28 -1.71 3.17
N LEU A 150 -15.08 -0.42 2.79
CA LEU A 150 -16.00 0.34 1.95
C LEU A 150 -15.21 1.20 0.98
N ASN A 151 -15.46 1.01 -0.31
CA ASN A 151 -14.82 1.71 -1.41
C ASN A 151 -15.66 2.88 -1.91
N GLY A 152 -14.99 3.98 -2.24
CA GLY A 152 -15.55 5.15 -2.91
C GLY A 152 -14.62 5.64 -4.00
N GLY A 153 -14.69 6.92 -4.36
CA GLY A 153 -13.79 7.58 -5.30
C GLY A 153 -13.58 6.80 -6.60
N ALA A 154 -12.33 6.70 -7.03
CA ALA A 154 -11.94 5.96 -8.23
C ALA A 154 -12.03 4.43 -8.09
N HIS A 155 -12.12 3.90 -6.86
CA HIS A 155 -12.14 2.45 -6.60
C HIS A 155 -13.52 1.80 -6.74
N ALA A 156 -14.59 2.60 -6.81
CA ALA A 156 -15.95 2.10 -6.95
C ALA A 156 -16.88 3.09 -7.65
N ASP A 157 -17.90 2.59 -8.31
CA ASP A 157 -19.05 3.41 -8.74
C ASP A 157 -19.99 3.58 -7.54
N SER A 158 -19.64 4.53 -6.66
CA SER A 158 -20.32 4.80 -5.39
C SER A 158 -20.72 6.28 -5.26
N ALA A 159 -21.49 6.61 -4.23
CA ALA A 159 -21.97 7.97 -3.97
C ALA A 159 -21.02 8.80 -3.07
N VAL A 160 -19.76 8.39 -2.90
CA VAL A 160 -18.79 9.01 -2.00
C VAL A 160 -17.54 9.42 -2.76
N ASP A 161 -17.03 10.63 -2.51
CA ASP A 161 -15.82 11.14 -3.19
C ASP A 161 -14.52 10.57 -2.61
N LEU A 162 -14.42 10.35 -1.29
CA LEU A 162 -13.27 9.71 -0.67
C LEU A 162 -13.12 8.27 -1.16
N GLN A 163 -11.87 7.84 -1.37
CA GLN A 163 -11.55 6.57 -2.03
C GLN A 163 -11.72 5.35 -1.14
N GLU A 164 -11.30 5.43 0.14
CA GLU A 164 -11.29 4.27 1.03
C GLU A 164 -11.71 4.62 2.46
N PHE A 165 -12.53 3.73 3.02
CA PHE A 165 -12.94 3.74 4.42
C PHE A 165 -12.44 2.46 5.07
N MET A 166 -11.45 2.59 5.93
CA MET A 166 -10.74 1.47 6.54
C MET A 166 -11.06 1.33 8.01
N ILE A 167 -11.08 0.09 8.49
CA ILE A 167 -11.07 -0.25 9.90
C ILE A 167 -9.70 -0.76 10.33
N GLN A 168 -9.35 -0.50 11.59
CA GLN A 168 -8.10 -0.90 12.21
C GLN A 168 -8.39 -1.58 13.56
N PRO A 169 -8.15 -2.90 13.69
CA PRO A 169 -8.41 -3.66 14.93
C PRO A 169 -7.34 -3.39 16.00
N VAL A 170 -7.32 -2.17 16.54
CA VAL A 170 -6.30 -1.71 17.49
C VAL A 170 -6.38 -2.38 18.85
N GLY A 171 -7.55 -2.93 19.22
CA GLY A 171 -7.78 -3.62 20.51
C GLY A 171 -7.43 -5.10 20.48
N ALA A 172 -7.11 -5.69 19.33
CA ALA A 172 -6.73 -7.08 19.19
C ALA A 172 -5.41 -7.38 19.94
N LYS A 173 -5.25 -8.61 20.42
CA LYS A 173 -4.06 -9.07 21.16
C LYS A 173 -3.08 -9.84 20.26
N SER A 174 -3.51 -10.22 19.06
CA SER A 174 -2.74 -10.97 18.09
C SER A 174 -3.19 -10.58 16.69
N PHE A 175 -2.38 -10.88 15.68
CA PHE A 175 -2.78 -10.66 14.28
C PHE A 175 -3.97 -11.54 13.90
N ARG A 176 -4.01 -12.77 14.39
CA ARG A 176 -5.15 -13.70 14.21
C ARG A 176 -6.45 -13.11 14.73
N GLU A 177 -6.44 -12.53 15.94
CA GLU A 177 -7.61 -11.84 16.52
C GLU A 177 -8.00 -10.62 15.69
N ALA A 178 -7.01 -9.85 15.21
CA ALA A 178 -7.26 -8.71 14.35
C ALA A 178 -7.98 -9.12 13.06
N MET A 179 -7.56 -10.23 12.44
CA MET A 179 -8.22 -10.77 11.26
C MET A 179 -9.65 -11.24 11.54
N GLN A 180 -9.89 -11.88 12.69
CA GLN A 180 -11.23 -12.26 13.12
C GLN A 180 -12.13 -11.02 13.26
N MET A 181 -11.69 -10.01 14.00
CA MET A 181 -12.44 -8.77 14.22
C MET A 181 -12.79 -8.08 12.89
N GLY A 182 -11.80 -7.97 12.00
CA GLY A 182 -12.01 -7.37 10.68
C GLY A 182 -13.03 -8.13 9.82
N ALA A 183 -12.93 -9.45 9.77
CA ALA A 183 -13.87 -10.29 9.02
C ALA A 183 -15.30 -10.21 9.58
N GLU A 184 -15.45 -10.22 10.91
CA GLU A 184 -16.78 -10.12 11.56
C GLU A 184 -17.42 -8.76 11.28
N VAL A 185 -16.68 -7.64 11.37
CA VAL A 185 -17.19 -6.31 11.02
C VAL A 185 -17.57 -6.26 9.55
N PHE A 186 -16.73 -6.78 8.63
CA PHE A 186 -17.03 -6.83 7.20
C PHE A 186 -18.32 -7.58 6.91
N HIS A 187 -18.53 -8.75 7.51
CA HIS A 187 -19.75 -9.52 7.33
C HIS A 187 -21.00 -8.83 7.92
N HIS A 188 -20.86 -8.15 9.06
CA HIS A 188 -21.96 -7.36 9.61
C HIS A 188 -22.31 -6.16 8.72
N LEU A 189 -21.31 -5.47 8.14
CA LEU A 189 -21.54 -4.40 7.17
C LEU A 189 -22.32 -4.92 5.95
N GLY A 190 -21.96 -6.09 5.42
CA GLY A 190 -22.70 -6.71 4.32
C GLY A 190 -24.16 -7.02 4.65
N LYS A 191 -24.44 -7.49 5.89
CA LYS A 191 -25.83 -7.72 6.36
C LYS A 191 -26.63 -6.43 6.44
N ILE A 192 -26.03 -5.36 6.95
CA ILE A 192 -26.67 -4.04 7.07
C ILE A 192 -26.95 -3.47 5.68
N LEU A 193 -25.99 -3.49 4.75
CA LEU A 193 -26.19 -3.06 3.37
C LEU A 193 -27.34 -3.79 2.71
N LYS A 194 -27.37 -5.12 2.84
CA LYS A 194 -28.47 -5.95 2.29
C LYS A 194 -29.83 -5.61 2.91
N ALA A 195 -29.89 -5.35 4.22
CA ALA A 195 -31.12 -4.97 4.91
C ALA A 195 -31.62 -3.60 4.43
N ASN A 196 -30.72 -2.68 4.11
CA ASN A 196 -31.03 -1.38 3.54
C ASN A 196 -31.34 -1.42 2.03
N GLY A 197 -31.31 -2.62 1.42
CA GLY A 197 -31.55 -2.82 -0.01
C GLY A 197 -30.45 -2.19 -0.88
N ASP A 198 -29.22 -2.07 -0.36
CA ASP A 198 -28.07 -1.57 -1.08
C ASP A 198 -27.19 -2.72 -1.61
N SER A 199 -26.23 -2.37 -2.48
CA SER A 199 -25.33 -3.34 -3.12
C SER A 199 -24.33 -3.92 -2.11
N THR A 200 -24.11 -5.24 -2.20
CA THR A 200 -23.00 -5.94 -1.53
C THR A 200 -21.92 -6.36 -2.53
N ASN A 201 -21.90 -5.80 -3.73
CA ASN A 201 -20.79 -5.96 -4.66
C ASN A 201 -19.55 -5.28 -4.08
N VAL A 202 -18.38 -5.83 -4.42
CA VAL A 202 -17.10 -5.32 -3.91
C VAL A 202 -16.31 -4.63 -5.03
N GLY A 203 -15.56 -3.60 -4.65
CA GLY A 203 -14.64 -2.92 -5.52
C GLY A 203 -13.33 -3.69 -5.74
N ASN A 204 -12.37 -3.04 -6.41
CA ASN A 204 -11.09 -3.64 -6.77
C ASN A 204 -10.30 -4.15 -5.56
N GLU A 205 -10.48 -3.54 -4.39
CA GLU A 205 -9.76 -3.87 -3.16
C GLU A 205 -10.57 -4.73 -2.18
N GLY A 206 -11.74 -5.19 -2.60
CA GLY A 206 -12.55 -6.12 -1.83
C GLY A 206 -13.51 -5.48 -0.83
N GLY A 207 -13.47 -4.16 -0.63
CA GLY A 207 -14.46 -3.42 0.16
C GLY A 207 -15.80 -3.31 -0.59
N TYR A 208 -16.90 -3.18 0.15
CA TYR A 208 -18.23 -2.99 -0.46
C TYR A 208 -18.29 -1.66 -1.24
N ALA A 209 -19.09 -1.64 -2.30
CA ALA A 209 -19.33 -0.48 -3.14
C ALA A 209 -20.83 -0.11 -3.13
N PRO A 210 -21.35 0.45 -2.02
CA PRO A 210 -22.76 0.79 -1.90
C PRO A 210 -23.10 2.04 -2.73
N SER A 211 -24.31 2.08 -3.29
CA SER A 211 -24.78 3.15 -4.16
C SER A 211 -25.72 4.15 -3.48
N LYS A 212 -26.24 3.81 -2.29
CA LYS A 212 -27.26 4.61 -1.59
C LYS A 212 -26.73 5.40 -0.39
N ILE A 213 -25.43 5.28 -0.09
CA ILE A 213 -24.81 6.02 1.02
C ILE A 213 -24.74 7.51 0.65
N GLN A 214 -25.03 8.36 1.64
CA GLN A 214 -24.98 9.81 1.48
C GLN A 214 -23.67 10.37 2.07
N GLY A 215 -22.64 10.48 1.22
CA GLY A 215 -21.39 11.15 1.54
C GLY A 215 -20.53 10.44 2.59
N THR A 216 -19.43 11.08 2.91
CA THR A 216 -18.40 10.58 3.84
C THR A 216 -18.95 10.22 5.21
N GLU A 217 -19.80 11.07 5.80
CA GLU A 217 -20.38 10.80 7.13
C GLU A 217 -21.38 9.63 7.11
N GLY A 218 -22.12 9.46 6.02
CA GLY A 218 -22.99 8.30 5.83
C GLY A 218 -22.21 6.99 5.83
N ALA A 219 -21.04 6.96 5.17
CA ALA A 219 -20.15 5.81 5.17
C ALA A 219 -19.61 5.51 6.58
N LEU A 220 -19.09 6.52 7.29
CA LEU A 220 -18.57 6.36 8.66
C LEU A 220 -19.65 5.91 9.65
N SER A 221 -20.88 6.43 9.53
CA SER A 221 -22.01 6.02 10.36
C SER A 221 -22.36 4.55 10.14
N LEU A 222 -22.41 4.12 8.89
CA LEU A 222 -22.73 2.75 8.52
C LEU A 222 -21.69 1.75 9.05
N ILE A 223 -20.40 2.09 8.92
CA ILE A 223 -19.30 1.27 9.45
C ILE A 223 -19.37 1.24 10.99
N SER A 224 -19.72 2.37 11.63
CA SER A 224 -19.89 2.44 13.09
C SER A 224 -21.02 1.51 13.58
N GLU A 225 -22.10 1.40 12.81
CA GLU A 225 -23.19 0.46 13.08
C GLU A 225 -22.70 -1.00 12.95
N ALA A 226 -21.91 -1.30 11.90
CA ALA A 226 -21.36 -2.63 11.69
C ALA A 226 -20.39 -3.06 12.79
N VAL A 227 -19.54 -2.15 13.29
CA VAL A 227 -18.63 -2.40 14.43
C VAL A 227 -19.43 -2.77 15.68
N LYS A 228 -20.48 -2.00 16.01
CA LYS A 228 -21.35 -2.28 17.15
C LYS A 228 -22.12 -3.58 16.99
N ALA A 229 -22.62 -3.86 15.78
CA ALA A 229 -23.35 -5.11 15.49
C ALA A 229 -22.44 -6.35 15.60
N ALA A 230 -21.14 -6.20 15.34
CA ALA A 230 -20.14 -7.24 15.54
C ALA A 230 -19.74 -7.42 17.03
N GLY A 231 -20.22 -6.56 17.93
CA GLY A 231 -19.95 -6.65 19.37
C GLY A 231 -18.67 -5.93 19.82
N TYR A 232 -18.10 -5.09 18.98
CA TYR A 232 -16.86 -4.35 19.28
C TYR A 232 -17.15 -2.89 19.68
N GLU A 233 -16.24 -2.34 20.52
CA GLU A 233 -16.30 -0.96 20.98
C GLU A 233 -15.50 -0.05 20.06
N LEU A 234 -16.22 0.92 19.45
CA LEU A 234 -15.61 1.89 18.56
C LEU A 234 -14.65 2.84 19.32
N GLY A 235 -13.47 3.04 18.78
CA GLY A 235 -12.41 3.85 19.40
C GLY A 235 -11.53 3.10 20.40
N LYS A 236 -11.95 1.92 20.85
CA LYS A 236 -11.16 1.07 21.76
C LYS A 236 -10.69 -0.22 21.09
N ASP A 237 -11.61 -0.95 20.48
CA ASP A 237 -11.30 -2.20 19.76
C ASP A 237 -11.02 -1.91 18.30
N ILE A 238 -11.82 -1.05 17.67
CA ILE A 238 -11.74 -0.66 16.26
C ILE A 238 -11.63 0.86 16.15
N THR A 239 -10.66 1.34 15.38
CA THR A 239 -10.54 2.72 14.92
C THR A 239 -10.70 2.80 13.41
N PHE A 240 -10.79 4.02 12.88
CA PHE A 240 -10.93 4.27 11.45
C PHE A 240 -9.67 4.87 10.84
N ALA A 241 -9.44 4.53 9.58
CA ALA A 241 -8.52 5.22 8.71
C ALA A 241 -9.25 5.60 7.40
N LEU A 242 -8.86 6.72 6.83
CA LEU A 242 -9.37 7.22 5.56
C LEU A 242 -8.25 7.32 4.53
N ASP A 243 -8.56 7.01 3.28
CA ASP A 243 -7.79 7.46 2.13
C ASP A 243 -8.69 8.39 1.31
N ALA A 244 -8.31 9.66 1.28
CA ALA A 244 -9.07 10.66 0.55
C ALA A 244 -8.72 10.65 -0.94
N ALA A 245 -7.50 10.29 -1.31
CA ALA A 245 -6.94 10.38 -2.66
C ALA A 245 -7.26 11.76 -3.29
N SER A 246 -6.99 12.83 -2.53
CA SER A 246 -7.49 14.18 -2.82
C SER A 246 -7.02 14.75 -4.15
N SER A 247 -5.93 14.25 -4.72
CA SER A 247 -5.45 14.63 -6.06
C SER A 247 -6.48 14.32 -7.16
N GLU A 248 -7.33 13.31 -6.98
CA GLU A 248 -8.36 12.90 -7.95
C GLU A 248 -9.51 13.93 -8.10
N PHE A 249 -9.74 14.77 -7.08
CA PHE A 249 -10.80 15.79 -7.08
C PHE A 249 -10.29 17.19 -6.75
N CYS A 250 -8.98 17.41 -6.85
CA CYS A 250 -8.29 18.67 -6.60
C CYS A 250 -7.93 19.36 -7.92
N GLU A 251 -8.11 20.67 -7.97
CA GLU A 251 -7.57 21.50 -9.03
C GLU A 251 -7.00 22.81 -8.49
N LYS A 252 -6.06 23.41 -9.22
CA LYS A 252 -5.50 24.72 -8.85
C LYS A 252 -6.14 25.82 -9.68
N VAL A 253 -6.97 26.65 -9.03
CA VAL A 253 -7.71 27.75 -9.66
C VAL A 253 -7.16 29.08 -9.14
N ASN A 254 -6.69 29.96 -10.02
CA ASN A 254 -6.11 31.26 -9.68
C ASN A 254 -5.01 31.22 -8.59
N GLY A 255 -4.24 30.12 -8.55
CA GLY A 255 -3.16 29.94 -7.58
C GLY A 255 -3.57 29.24 -6.27
N GLU A 256 -4.84 29.03 -6.02
CA GLU A 256 -5.38 28.35 -4.85
C GLU A 256 -5.87 26.93 -5.20
N TYR A 257 -5.69 25.98 -4.28
CA TYR A 257 -6.22 24.63 -4.43
C TYR A 257 -7.69 24.58 -4.05
N GLN A 258 -8.50 23.91 -4.89
CA GLN A 258 -9.92 23.67 -4.70
C GLN A 258 -10.21 22.16 -4.81
N TYR A 259 -11.00 21.64 -3.88
CA TYR A 259 -11.36 20.25 -3.74
C TYR A 259 -12.86 20.09 -4.02
N HIS A 260 -13.20 19.37 -5.10
CA HIS A 260 -14.56 19.29 -5.66
C HIS A 260 -15.25 17.98 -5.29
N PHE A 261 -16.12 17.99 -4.32
CA PHE A 261 -16.91 16.84 -3.88
C PHE A 261 -18.14 16.66 -4.80
N LYS A 262 -17.90 16.11 -5.97
CA LYS A 262 -18.91 16.00 -7.05
C LYS A 262 -20.05 15.05 -6.69
N ARG A 263 -19.74 13.99 -5.97
CA ARG A 263 -20.70 12.96 -5.54
C ARG A 263 -21.43 13.36 -4.27
N GLU A 264 -20.88 14.27 -3.48
CA GLU A 264 -21.43 14.77 -2.20
C GLU A 264 -22.08 16.14 -2.36
N GLY A 265 -22.88 16.33 -3.41
CA GLY A 265 -23.68 17.55 -3.59
C GLY A 265 -22.95 18.72 -4.26
N GLY A 266 -21.79 18.49 -4.85
CA GLY A 266 -21.01 19.53 -5.56
C GLY A 266 -20.35 20.55 -4.62
N ILE A 267 -20.08 20.17 -3.37
CA ILE A 267 -19.39 21.03 -2.40
C ILE A 267 -17.96 21.29 -2.89
N VAL A 268 -17.51 22.55 -2.81
CA VAL A 268 -16.15 22.96 -3.09
C VAL A 268 -15.52 23.47 -1.80
N ARG A 269 -14.33 22.97 -1.48
CA ARG A 269 -13.51 23.39 -0.33
C ARG A 269 -12.15 23.87 -0.82
N ASN A 270 -11.64 24.95 -0.25
CA ASN A 270 -10.21 25.27 -0.37
C ASN A 270 -9.41 24.50 0.70
N THR A 271 -8.08 24.61 0.68
CA THR A 271 -7.17 23.92 1.62
C THR A 271 -7.56 24.14 3.09
N ASP A 272 -7.83 25.38 3.50
CA ASP A 272 -8.17 25.69 4.91
C ASP A 272 -9.55 25.09 5.30
N ALA A 273 -10.52 25.07 4.39
CA ALA A 273 -11.82 24.44 4.59
C ALA A 273 -11.71 22.90 4.65
N MET A 274 -10.79 22.29 3.89
CA MET A 274 -10.49 20.85 3.99
C MET A 274 -9.94 20.50 5.37
N ILE A 275 -8.97 21.26 5.86
CA ILE A 275 -8.35 21.06 7.18
C ILE A 275 -9.44 21.12 8.27
N LYS A 276 -10.27 22.16 8.24
CA LYS A 276 -11.37 22.30 9.20
C LYS A 276 -12.36 21.14 9.15
N TRP A 277 -12.68 20.66 7.97
CA TRP A 277 -13.57 19.52 7.79
C TRP A 277 -12.96 18.23 8.38
N TYR A 278 -11.65 17.99 8.21
CA TYR A 278 -10.98 16.87 8.87
C TYR A 278 -11.00 17.02 10.40
N GLU A 279 -10.82 18.23 10.94
CA GLU A 279 -10.94 18.47 12.38
C GLU A 279 -12.33 18.11 12.91
N GLU A 280 -13.39 18.45 12.17
CA GLU A 280 -14.77 18.10 12.51
C GLU A 280 -14.97 16.57 12.49
N LEU A 281 -14.46 15.88 11.46
CA LEU A 281 -14.57 14.42 11.34
C LEU A 281 -13.86 13.67 12.48
N ILE A 282 -12.61 14.05 12.82
CA ILE A 282 -11.84 13.39 13.88
C ILE A 282 -12.37 13.68 15.28
N ASN A 283 -13.12 14.76 15.46
CA ASN A 283 -13.83 15.04 16.72
C ASN A 283 -15.10 14.19 16.87
N LYS A 284 -15.70 13.75 15.77
CA LYS A 284 -16.96 13.00 15.74
C LYS A 284 -16.76 11.48 15.66
N TYR A 285 -15.71 11.04 14.98
CA TYR A 285 -15.38 9.62 14.73
C TYR A 285 -13.96 9.30 15.20
N PRO A 286 -13.67 8.08 15.64
CA PRO A 286 -12.33 7.68 16.07
C PRO A 286 -11.40 7.42 14.87
N ILE A 287 -11.21 8.43 14.04
CA ILE A 287 -10.29 8.41 12.92
C ILE A 287 -8.88 8.69 13.46
N VAL A 288 -7.94 7.77 13.23
CA VAL A 288 -6.56 7.88 13.71
C VAL A 288 -5.53 7.95 12.56
N SER A 289 -6.00 7.84 11.31
CA SER A 289 -5.14 7.95 10.13
C SER A 289 -5.90 8.56 8.96
N ILE A 290 -5.29 9.51 8.26
CA ILE A 290 -5.78 10.12 7.03
C ILE A 290 -4.65 10.08 6.00
N GLU A 291 -4.91 9.40 4.89
CA GLU A 291 -4.01 9.29 3.75
C GLU A 291 -4.45 10.26 2.65
N ASP A 292 -3.48 10.93 2.06
CA ASP A 292 -3.64 11.89 0.95
C ASP A 292 -4.80 12.86 1.14
N GLY A 293 -4.83 13.44 2.34
CA GLY A 293 -5.87 14.40 2.75
C GLY A 293 -5.89 15.68 1.93
N LEU A 294 -4.82 15.99 1.19
CA LEU A 294 -4.68 17.11 0.28
C LEU A 294 -3.99 16.67 -1.01
N GLY A 295 -4.03 17.51 -2.05
CA GLY A 295 -3.39 17.25 -3.33
C GLY A 295 -1.86 17.09 -3.21
N GLU A 296 -1.26 16.26 -4.07
CA GLU A 296 0.16 15.84 -4.03
C GLU A 296 1.17 16.99 -4.17
N ASP A 297 0.75 18.16 -4.67
CA ASP A 297 1.57 19.34 -4.83
C ASP A 297 1.19 20.52 -3.90
N ASP A 298 0.18 20.35 -3.02
CA ASP A 298 -0.22 21.37 -2.03
C ASP A 298 0.66 21.34 -0.77
N TRP A 299 1.97 21.47 -0.94
CA TRP A 299 2.96 21.35 0.14
C TRP A 299 2.69 22.28 1.33
N ASP A 300 2.29 23.53 1.07
CA ASP A 300 1.94 24.49 2.13
C ASP A 300 0.69 24.04 2.89
N GLY A 301 -0.28 23.48 2.18
CA GLY A 301 -1.47 22.85 2.78
C GLY A 301 -1.12 21.68 3.67
N TRP A 302 -0.21 20.80 3.21
CA TRP A 302 0.24 19.65 3.99
C TRP A 302 0.93 20.06 5.28
N VAL A 303 1.77 21.12 5.26
CA VAL A 303 2.37 21.68 6.48
C VAL A 303 1.29 22.19 7.43
N LYS A 304 0.30 22.93 6.92
CA LYS A 304 -0.83 23.43 7.73
C LYS A 304 -1.66 22.28 8.32
N LEU A 305 -1.98 21.26 7.52
CA LEU A 305 -2.73 20.08 7.94
C LEU A 305 -1.99 19.35 9.07
N THR A 306 -0.69 19.09 8.87
CA THR A 306 0.15 18.41 9.87
C THR A 306 0.19 19.19 11.18
N LYS A 307 0.34 20.51 11.10
CA LYS A 307 0.33 21.39 12.29
C LYS A 307 -1.02 21.39 13.01
N ALA A 308 -2.13 21.30 12.27
CA ALA A 308 -3.48 21.37 12.85
C ALA A 308 -3.87 20.08 13.58
N ILE A 309 -3.61 18.91 13.00
CA ILE A 309 -4.11 17.62 13.51
C ILE A 309 -3.06 16.52 13.65
N GLY A 310 -1.81 16.74 13.19
CA GLY A 310 -0.79 15.70 13.16
C GLY A 310 -0.30 15.21 14.52
N ASP A 311 -0.64 15.87 15.61
CA ASP A 311 -0.40 15.38 16.97
C ASP A 311 -1.48 14.39 17.47
N ARG A 312 -2.63 14.34 16.79
CA ARG A 312 -3.78 13.46 17.12
C ARG A 312 -4.01 12.37 16.10
N VAL A 313 -3.60 12.59 14.85
CA VAL A 313 -3.89 11.72 13.70
C VAL A 313 -2.64 11.50 12.88
N GLN A 314 -2.44 10.26 12.42
CA GLN A 314 -1.42 9.91 11.44
C GLN A 314 -1.80 10.52 10.09
N ILE A 315 -0.93 11.36 9.54
CA ILE A 315 -1.09 12.02 8.23
C ILE A 315 -0.16 11.33 7.24
N VAL A 316 -0.73 10.46 6.41
CA VAL A 316 0.01 9.58 5.51
C VAL A 316 0.14 10.23 4.13
N GLY A 317 1.35 10.34 3.61
CA GLY A 317 1.59 10.71 2.23
C GLY A 317 1.78 9.47 1.36
N ASP A 318 0.86 9.25 0.40
CA ASP A 318 0.99 8.30 -0.70
C ASP A 318 1.49 9.03 -1.95
N ASP A 319 0.64 9.71 -2.70
CA ASP A 319 1.02 10.47 -3.90
C ASP A 319 2.00 11.61 -3.57
N LEU A 320 1.93 12.15 -2.34
CA LEU A 320 2.89 13.15 -1.87
C LEU A 320 4.33 12.65 -1.90
N PHE A 321 4.58 11.42 -1.48
CA PHE A 321 5.93 10.86 -1.31
C PHE A 321 6.31 9.80 -2.33
N VAL A 322 5.37 9.07 -2.90
CA VAL A 322 5.53 7.98 -3.88
C VAL A 322 6.67 7.01 -3.55
N THR A 323 6.85 6.70 -2.26
CA THR A 323 7.95 5.84 -1.75
C THR A 323 9.35 6.36 -2.13
N ASN A 324 9.46 7.63 -2.49
CA ASN A 324 10.69 8.27 -2.98
C ASN A 324 11.41 9.02 -1.86
N THR A 325 12.67 8.70 -1.62
CA THR A 325 13.48 9.28 -0.54
C THR A 325 13.71 10.79 -0.67
N GLU A 326 13.82 11.32 -1.89
CA GLU A 326 14.00 12.77 -2.10
C GLU A 326 12.71 13.53 -1.75
N ARG A 327 11.55 13.02 -2.16
CA ARG A 327 10.25 13.62 -1.79
C ARG A 327 9.98 13.48 -0.29
N LEU A 328 10.30 12.33 0.30
CA LEU A 328 10.19 12.11 1.74
C LEU A 328 11.09 13.07 2.52
N LYS A 329 12.35 13.23 2.11
CA LYS A 329 13.29 14.20 2.70
C LYS A 329 12.72 15.61 2.68
N LYS A 330 12.18 16.05 1.54
CA LYS A 330 11.52 17.37 1.44
C LYS A 330 10.35 17.48 2.44
N GLY A 331 9.52 16.45 2.57
CA GLY A 331 8.41 16.44 3.54
C GLY A 331 8.89 16.55 4.99
N ILE A 332 9.92 15.81 5.34
CA ILE A 332 10.55 15.86 6.67
C ILE A 332 11.08 17.27 6.97
N GLU A 333 11.81 17.86 6.03
CA GLU A 333 12.38 19.22 6.17
C GLU A 333 11.29 20.30 6.33
N LEU A 334 10.16 20.14 5.64
CA LEU A 334 9.03 21.07 5.70
C LEU A 334 8.10 20.81 6.89
N GLY A 335 8.12 19.61 7.47
CA GLY A 335 7.13 19.16 8.45
C GLY A 335 5.77 18.85 7.81
N ALA A 336 5.78 18.30 6.60
CA ALA A 336 4.60 17.90 5.82
C ALA A 336 4.32 16.40 5.96
N GLY A 337 3.19 16.05 6.56
CA GLY A 337 2.87 14.68 6.94
C GLY A 337 3.62 14.23 8.20
N ASN A 338 3.33 13.01 8.66
CA ASN A 338 4.03 12.34 9.76
C ASN A 338 4.08 10.81 9.55
N SER A 339 3.71 10.36 8.36
CA SER A 339 3.72 8.96 7.93
C SER A 339 3.90 8.87 6.42
N ILE A 340 4.47 7.77 5.94
CA ILE A 340 4.59 7.45 4.52
C ILE A 340 3.88 6.17 4.18
N LEU A 341 3.18 6.13 3.04
CA LEU A 341 2.74 4.90 2.42
C LEU A 341 3.88 4.31 1.59
N ILE A 342 4.09 3.01 1.71
CA ILE A 342 5.18 2.28 1.04
C ILE A 342 4.59 1.34 0.00
N LYS A 343 4.77 1.67 -1.27
CA LYS A 343 4.38 0.86 -2.42
C LYS A 343 5.64 0.52 -3.23
N LEU A 344 6.03 -0.74 -3.23
CA LEU A 344 7.30 -1.18 -3.81
C LEU A 344 7.45 -0.79 -5.28
N ASN A 345 6.36 -0.84 -6.05
CA ASN A 345 6.38 -0.52 -7.47
C ASN A 345 6.39 0.99 -7.79
N GLN A 346 6.08 1.87 -6.82
CA GLN A 346 6.20 3.32 -7.01
C GLN A 346 7.66 3.77 -7.13
N ILE A 347 8.56 3.04 -6.49
CA ILE A 347 10.00 3.30 -6.55
C ILE A 347 10.75 2.27 -7.42
N GLY A 348 10.38 0.99 -7.39
CA GLY A 348 10.78 -0.03 -8.34
C GLY A 348 12.00 -0.86 -7.99
N SER A 349 12.52 -0.81 -6.75
CA SER A 349 13.50 -1.76 -6.22
C SER A 349 13.28 -2.02 -4.73
N LEU A 350 13.73 -3.17 -4.25
CA LEU A 350 13.67 -3.53 -2.83
C LEU A 350 14.59 -2.63 -2.00
N THR A 351 15.80 -2.36 -2.47
CA THR A 351 16.78 -1.51 -1.77
C THR A 351 16.22 -0.12 -1.53
N GLU A 352 15.72 0.57 -2.57
CA GLU A 352 15.14 1.91 -2.42
C GLU A 352 13.90 1.91 -1.51
N THR A 353 13.10 0.83 -1.55
CA THR A 353 11.96 0.64 -0.66
C THR A 353 12.40 0.59 0.80
N LEU A 354 13.42 -0.20 1.11
CA LEU A 354 13.97 -0.33 2.47
C LEU A 354 14.59 1.00 2.93
N ASP A 355 15.27 1.73 2.05
CA ASP A 355 15.83 3.06 2.33
C ASP A 355 14.74 4.07 2.70
N ALA A 356 13.60 4.05 1.99
CA ALA A 356 12.47 4.94 2.30
C ALA A 356 11.86 4.62 3.68
N ILE A 357 11.67 3.34 4.01
CA ILE A 357 11.19 2.91 5.33
C ILE A 357 12.13 3.34 6.44
N GLU A 358 13.44 3.13 6.26
CA GLU A 358 14.46 3.47 7.24
C GLU A 358 14.55 4.99 7.44
N MET A 359 14.51 5.77 6.36
CA MET A 359 14.50 7.25 6.42
C MET A 359 13.28 7.75 7.20
N ALA A 360 12.08 7.22 6.92
CA ALA A 360 10.85 7.59 7.62
C ALA A 360 10.98 7.34 9.14
N LYS A 361 11.38 6.13 9.52
CA LYS A 361 11.52 5.72 10.93
C LYS A 361 12.53 6.58 11.68
N ARG A 362 13.69 6.89 11.07
CA ARG A 362 14.70 7.77 11.66
C ARG A 362 14.22 9.19 11.87
N ALA A 363 13.30 9.66 11.05
CA ALA A 363 12.67 10.97 11.18
C ALA A 363 11.49 11.00 12.16
N GLY A 364 11.13 9.86 12.78
CA GLY A 364 9.96 9.73 13.65
C GLY A 364 8.64 9.60 12.90
N TYR A 365 8.67 9.40 11.58
CA TYR A 365 7.49 9.07 10.77
C TYR A 365 7.17 7.59 10.91
N THR A 366 5.88 7.25 10.86
CA THR A 366 5.46 5.86 10.67
C THR A 366 5.52 5.46 9.20
N ALA A 367 5.57 4.16 8.94
CA ALA A 367 5.50 3.61 7.58
C ALA A 367 4.34 2.60 7.50
N VAL A 368 3.55 2.69 6.44
CA VAL A 368 2.46 1.76 6.15
C VAL A 368 2.80 1.01 4.88
N VAL A 369 3.09 -0.28 4.97
CA VAL A 369 3.36 -1.11 3.78
C VAL A 369 2.05 -1.38 3.06
N SER A 370 2.00 -1.12 1.76
CA SER A 370 0.75 -1.10 1.01
C SER A 370 0.77 -1.97 -0.25
N HIS A 371 -0.39 -2.50 -0.58
CA HIS A 371 -0.72 -3.10 -1.86
C HIS A 371 -0.96 -2.05 -2.95
N ARG A 372 -1.36 -2.51 -4.14
CA ARG A 372 -1.96 -1.67 -5.19
C ARG A 372 -3.37 -2.18 -5.53
N SER A 373 -4.13 -1.39 -6.29
CA SER A 373 -5.46 -1.80 -6.75
C SER A 373 -5.44 -3.01 -7.69
N GLY A 374 -4.44 -3.13 -8.56
CA GLY A 374 -4.15 -4.31 -9.35
C GLY A 374 -3.09 -5.18 -8.67
N GLU A 375 -3.51 -6.28 -8.06
CA GLU A 375 -2.65 -7.20 -7.33
C GLU A 375 -2.58 -8.58 -8.00
N THR A 376 -1.67 -9.40 -7.50
CA THR A 376 -1.56 -10.82 -7.82
C THR A 376 -1.64 -11.63 -6.51
N GLU A 377 -1.44 -12.94 -6.57
CA GLU A 377 -1.27 -13.78 -5.38
C GLU A 377 0.09 -13.61 -4.68
N ASP A 378 1.00 -12.81 -5.22
CA ASP A 378 2.29 -12.50 -4.57
C ASP A 378 2.05 -11.84 -3.21
N ALA A 379 2.70 -12.36 -2.16
CA ALA A 379 2.53 -11.92 -0.78
C ALA A 379 3.77 -11.20 -0.20
N THR A 380 4.71 -10.78 -1.04
CA THR A 380 5.99 -10.19 -0.62
C THR A 380 5.83 -9.02 0.36
N ILE A 381 4.79 -8.18 0.18
CA ILE A 381 4.56 -7.04 1.09
C ILE A 381 4.26 -7.46 2.53
N ALA A 382 3.71 -8.65 2.75
CA ALA A 382 3.53 -9.20 4.10
C ALA A 382 4.87 -9.48 4.77
N ASP A 383 5.79 -10.12 4.04
CA ASP A 383 7.16 -10.39 4.52
C ASP A 383 7.92 -9.08 4.76
N VAL A 384 7.82 -8.09 3.85
CA VAL A 384 8.46 -6.78 4.00
C VAL A 384 7.96 -6.05 5.23
N ALA A 385 6.64 -6.08 5.51
CA ALA A 385 6.06 -5.41 6.68
C ALA A 385 6.62 -5.98 8.00
N VAL A 386 6.76 -7.32 8.09
CA VAL A 386 7.35 -7.97 9.28
C VAL A 386 8.86 -7.78 9.31
N ALA A 387 9.55 -7.93 8.18
CA ALA A 387 11.02 -7.77 8.09
C ALA A 387 11.48 -6.41 8.62
N THR A 388 10.76 -5.36 8.28
CA THR A 388 11.11 -3.98 8.66
C THR A 388 10.53 -3.56 10.00
N ASN A 389 9.69 -4.41 10.66
CA ASN A 389 8.87 -4.01 11.80
C ASN A 389 8.15 -2.66 11.49
N ALA A 390 7.55 -2.53 10.32
CA ALA A 390 6.88 -1.30 9.88
C ALA A 390 5.68 -0.96 10.77
N GLY A 391 5.10 -1.98 11.38
CA GLY A 391 3.99 -1.84 12.33
C GLY A 391 2.62 -1.73 11.69
N GLN A 392 2.52 -1.43 10.40
CA GLN A 392 1.23 -1.25 9.71
C GLN A 392 1.25 -1.82 8.29
N ILE A 393 0.11 -2.35 7.84
CA ILE A 393 -0.11 -2.82 6.47
C ILE A 393 -1.48 -2.40 5.96
N LYS A 394 -1.54 -1.89 4.72
CA LYS A 394 -2.74 -1.55 3.98
C LYS A 394 -2.83 -2.50 2.78
N THR A 395 -3.70 -3.52 2.84
CA THR A 395 -3.78 -4.52 1.77
C THR A 395 -5.20 -4.95 1.44
N GLY A 396 -6.12 -3.99 1.47
CA GLY A 396 -7.51 -4.15 1.08
C GLY A 396 -8.39 -4.77 2.17
N SER A 397 -9.54 -5.28 1.75
CA SER A 397 -10.55 -5.87 2.62
C SER A 397 -10.27 -7.33 2.94
N THR A 398 -11.12 -7.93 3.79
CA THR A 398 -11.17 -9.37 4.07
C THR A 398 -11.93 -10.15 2.99
N SER A 399 -11.78 -9.77 1.76
CA SER A 399 -12.36 -10.42 0.57
C SER A 399 -11.42 -10.30 -0.62
N ARG A 400 -11.59 -11.13 -1.65
CA ARG A 400 -10.74 -11.33 -2.84
C ARG A 400 -9.41 -12.00 -2.50
N THR A 401 -9.07 -13.05 -3.26
CA THR A 401 -7.90 -13.91 -3.01
C THR A 401 -6.57 -13.13 -3.08
N ASP A 402 -6.48 -12.15 -3.97
CA ASP A 402 -5.34 -11.26 -4.12
C ASP A 402 -5.03 -10.43 -2.86
N ARG A 403 -6.03 -10.12 -2.03
CA ARG A 403 -5.88 -9.47 -0.71
C ARG A 403 -5.61 -10.50 0.38
N MET A 404 -6.41 -11.57 0.39
CA MET A 404 -6.28 -12.65 1.37
C MET A 404 -4.92 -13.35 1.32
N ALA A 405 -4.25 -13.38 0.17
CA ALA A 405 -2.91 -13.94 0.03
C ALA A 405 -1.92 -13.29 1.02
N LYS A 406 -1.96 -11.96 1.18
CA LYS A 406 -1.11 -11.19 2.09
C LYS A 406 -1.49 -11.45 3.55
N TYR A 407 -2.77 -11.40 3.87
CA TYR A 407 -3.27 -11.69 5.23
C TYR A 407 -2.96 -13.13 5.66
N ASN A 408 -3.15 -14.10 4.77
CA ASN A 408 -2.83 -15.49 5.04
C ASN A 408 -1.32 -15.70 5.24
N GLN A 409 -0.47 -14.97 4.53
CA GLN A 409 0.98 -15.00 4.74
C GLN A 409 1.34 -14.46 6.13
N LEU A 410 0.72 -13.37 6.58
CA LEU A 410 0.93 -12.84 7.94
C LEU A 410 0.47 -13.82 9.03
N LEU A 411 -0.63 -14.55 8.81
CA LEU A 411 -1.07 -15.60 9.73
C LEU A 411 -0.04 -16.74 9.82
N ARG A 412 0.57 -17.15 8.71
CA ARG A 412 1.65 -18.15 8.69
C ARG A 412 2.90 -17.62 9.42
N ILE A 413 3.27 -16.36 9.19
CA ILE A 413 4.41 -15.73 9.89
C ILE A 413 4.15 -15.66 11.40
N GLU A 414 2.93 -15.30 11.83
CA GLU A 414 2.57 -15.29 13.25
C GLU A 414 2.70 -16.69 13.87
N GLU A 415 2.23 -17.73 13.17
CA GLU A 415 2.35 -19.12 13.61
C GLU A 415 3.83 -19.56 13.72
N GLU A 416 4.65 -19.22 12.72
CA GLU A 416 6.09 -19.53 12.72
C GLU A 416 6.85 -18.82 13.85
N LEU A 417 6.52 -17.55 14.12
CA LEU A 417 7.10 -16.79 15.23
C LEU A 417 6.63 -17.32 16.61
N GLY A 418 5.44 -17.88 16.68
CA GLY A 418 4.89 -18.45 17.91
C GLY A 418 4.86 -17.44 19.07
N SER A 419 5.44 -17.79 20.20
CA SER A 419 5.40 -16.95 21.43
C SER A 419 6.21 -15.64 21.33
N VAL A 420 7.07 -15.48 20.33
CA VAL A 420 7.85 -14.24 20.15
C VAL A 420 7.18 -13.25 19.20
N ALA A 421 6.07 -13.64 18.55
CA ALA A 421 5.28 -12.74 17.72
C ALA A 421 4.77 -11.56 18.56
N GLN A 422 4.88 -10.36 18.01
CA GLN A 422 4.40 -9.13 18.65
C GLN A 422 3.34 -8.48 17.80
N TYR A 423 2.18 -8.21 18.38
CA TYR A 423 1.14 -7.37 17.78
C TYR A 423 0.91 -6.17 18.69
N LYS A 424 1.24 -4.98 18.21
CA LYS A 424 1.26 -3.77 19.06
C LYS A 424 -0.07 -3.02 19.11
N GLY A 425 -1.03 -3.34 18.23
CA GLY A 425 -2.32 -2.65 18.17
C GLY A 425 -2.13 -1.13 18.07
N LYS A 426 -2.79 -0.36 18.91
CA LYS A 426 -2.70 1.12 18.90
C LYS A 426 -1.29 1.70 19.14
N TYR A 427 -0.35 0.91 19.64
CA TYR A 427 1.01 1.39 19.94
C TYR A 427 1.90 1.52 18.71
N VAL A 428 1.42 1.11 17.52
CA VAL A 428 2.11 1.37 16.25
C VAL A 428 2.13 2.86 15.90
N PHE A 429 1.18 3.64 16.42
CA PHE A 429 1.10 5.09 16.22
C PHE A 429 2.01 5.82 17.22
N TYR A 430 3.32 5.64 17.08
CA TYR A 430 4.30 6.28 17.99
C TYR A 430 4.54 7.77 17.68
N ASN A 431 4.06 8.22 16.53
CA ASN A 431 4.19 9.58 16.00
C ASN A 431 3.06 10.54 16.43
N ILE A 432 2.03 10.05 17.13
CA ILE A 432 0.92 10.87 17.63
C ILE A 432 0.80 10.79 19.14
N LYS A 433 0.16 11.81 19.75
CA LYS A 433 -0.12 11.83 21.20
C LYS A 433 -1.16 10.76 21.55
N LYS A 434 -0.93 10.06 22.63
CA LYS A 434 -1.82 9.00 23.14
C LYS A 434 -2.85 9.55 24.07
#